data_c559d17c85860ad2685a73c68d8231d8
#
_entry.id   c559d17c85860ad2685a73c68d8231d8
#
_cell.length_a   1.000
_cell.length_b   1.000
_cell.length_c   1.000
_cell.angle_alpha   90.00
_cell.angle_beta   90.00
_cell.angle_gamma   90.00
#
_symmetry.space_group_name_H-M   'P 1'
#
loop_
_entity.id
_entity.type
_entity.pdbx_description
1 polymer ?
#
loop_
_entity_poly.entity_id
_entity_poly.type
_entity_poly.pdbx_seq_one_letter_code
_entity_poly.pdbx_strand_id
1 'polypeptide(L)'
;MKFRFIATLCIAILIILLISNRLVNHSILSNGSQANSLKVQKVKWNLTTKNIRQEVSVASRSMSILQRDKIKIFITTDDLKSYKIITPEYNGNNQFTFKYAFKKNVPYFVSVFLNNQTLDTKIFQKQKDKTDEVFPTAILTKKYDDYTVSLLYTSILPKTKSQITFDFEQFKKRSNFTNHQFYIINEDGTYFKQVNNPDKNSKVNYELDLPKAGMYKIFYEFNLNDEKQTFNFILDVKDKDS
;
A
#
# COMPACT_ATOMS: atom_id res chain seq x y z
N MET A 1 -38.56 -50.37 -16.15
CA MET A 1 -38.80 -48.90 -16.25
C MET A 1 -38.25 -48.07 -15.06
N LYS A 2 -38.34 -48.55 -13.84
CA LYS A 2 -37.90 -47.77 -12.64
C LYS A 2 -36.39 -47.41 -12.59
N PHE A 3 -35.52 -48.25 -13.07
CA PHE A 3 -34.04 -48.01 -13.00
C PHE A 3 -33.57 -46.89 -13.92
N ARG A 4 -34.20 -46.69 -15.07
CA ARG A 4 -33.82 -45.60 -16.02
C ARG A 4 -34.27 -44.23 -15.46
N PHE A 5 -35.33 -44.16 -14.68
CA PHE A 5 -35.82 -42.93 -14.09
C PHE A 5 -34.91 -42.46 -12.97
N ILE A 6 -34.38 -43.38 -12.13
CA ILE A 6 -33.45 -43.07 -11.06
C ILE A 6 -32.11 -42.57 -11.61
N ALA A 7 -31.58 -43.19 -12.66
CA ALA A 7 -30.34 -42.75 -13.27
C ALA A 7 -30.43 -41.35 -13.89
N THR A 8 -31.54 -41.01 -14.55
CA THR A 8 -31.79 -39.67 -15.08
C THR A 8 -31.94 -38.61 -13.99
N LEU A 9 -32.58 -38.95 -12.89
CA LEU A 9 -32.73 -38.04 -11.74
C LEU A 9 -31.38 -37.76 -11.08
N CYS A 10 -30.53 -38.76 -10.88
CA CYS A 10 -29.17 -38.59 -10.33
C CYS A 10 -28.27 -37.72 -11.20
N ILE A 11 -28.35 -37.87 -12.53
CA ILE A 11 -27.59 -37.02 -13.47
C ILE A 11 -28.07 -35.58 -13.41
N ALA A 12 -29.39 -35.33 -13.34
CA ALA A 12 -29.94 -34.00 -13.23
C ALA A 12 -29.48 -33.30 -11.92
N ILE A 13 -29.49 -34.01 -10.79
CA ILE A 13 -28.99 -33.48 -9.52
C ILE A 13 -27.50 -33.17 -9.58
N LEU A 14 -26.68 -34.02 -10.22
CA LEU A 14 -25.25 -33.79 -10.37
C LEU A 14 -24.96 -32.54 -11.22
N ILE A 15 -25.73 -32.34 -12.30
CA ILE A 15 -25.63 -31.16 -13.16
C ILE A 15 -26.00 -29.89 -12.39
N ILE A 16 -27.07 -29.92 -11.57
CA ILE A 16 -27.49 -28.80 -10.75
C ILE A 16 -26.42 -28.45 -9.71
N LEU A 17 -25.79 -29.45 -9.07
CA LEU A 17 -24.71 -29.26 -8.12
C LEU A 17 -23.45 -28.67 -8.78
N LEU A 18 -23.13 -29.09 -10.00
CA LEU A 18 -21.99 -28.55 -10.77
C LEU A 18 -22.24 -27.10 -11.21
N ILE A 19 -23.47 -26.78 -11.60
CA ILE A 19 -23.85 -25.40 -11.98
C ILE A 19 -23.87 -24.50 -10.74
N SER A 20 -24.43 -24.95 -9.61
CA SER A 20 -24.42 -24.19 -8.35
C SER A 20 -23.00 -23.96 -7.84
N ASN A 21 -22.09 -24.95 -7.92
CA ASN A 21 -20.70 -24.80 -7.54
C ASN A 21 -19.95 -23.81 -8.46
N ARG A 22 -20.25 -23.79 -9.77
CA ARG A 22 -19.71 -22.79 -10.69
C ARG A 22 -20.23 -21.39 -10.42
N LEU A 23 -21.53 -21.26 -10.12
CA LEU A 23 -22.13 -19.95 -9.78
C LEU A 23 -21.61 -19.42 -8.45
N VAL A 24 -21.46 -20.28 -7.44
CA VAL A 24 -20.88 -19.89 -6.13
C VAL A 24 -19.40 -19.50 -6.28
N ASN A 25 -18.61 -20.28 -7.02
CA ASN A 25 -17.20 -19.93 -7.28
C ASN A 25 -17.06 -18.68 -8.16
N HIS A 26 -17.96 -18.44 -9.12
CA HIS A 26 -17.96 -17.20 -9.90
C HIS A 26 -18.41 -15.99 -9.05
N SER A 27 -19.36 -16.16 -8.13
CA SER A 27 -19.75 -15.08 -7.22
C SER A 27 -18.71 -14.80 -6.13
N ILE A 28 -17.93 -15.80 -5.71
CA ILE A 28 -16.79 -15.61 -4.78
C ILE A 28 -15.61 -14.95 -5.50
N LEU A 29 -15.37 -15.27 -6.78
CA LEU A 29 -14.32 -14.63 -7.59
C LEU A 29 -14.72 -13.25 -8.12
N SER A 30 -16.01 -12.96 -8.29
CA SER A 30 -16.48 -11.63 -8.69
C SER A 30 -16.72 -10.68 -7.52
N ASN A 31 -16.85 -11.19 -6.28
CA ASN A 31 -16.80 -10.39 -5.06
C ASN A 31 -15.37 -10.02 -4.62
N GLY A 32 -14.35 -10.42 -5.40
CA GLY A 32 -13.01 -9.86 -5.35
C GLY A 32 -13.06 -8.38 -5.71
N SER A 33 -13.31 -7.55 -4.69
CA SER A 33 -13.03 -6.10 -4.66
C SER A 33 -13.63 -5.26 -5.81
N GLN A 34 -14.94 -5.20 -5.94
CA GLN A 34 -15.52 -3.86 -6.07
C GLN A 34 -15.41 -3.20 -4.68
N ALA A 35 -14.18 -2.85 -4.28
CA ALA A 35 -13.97 -1.79 -3.35
C ALA A 35 -14.67 -0.58 -3.99
N ASN A 36 -15.85 -0.22 -3.49
CA ASN A 36 -16.50 1.04 -3.83
C ASN A 36 -15.42 2.11 -3.66
N SER A 37 -14.79 2.52 -4.77
CA SER A 37 -13.74 3.52 -4.75
C SER A 37 -14.42 4.75 -4.16
N LEU A 38 -13.98 5.12 -2.96
CA LEU A 38 -14.54 6.25 -2.25
C LEU A 38 -14.34 7.46 -3.17
N LYS A 39 -15.40 8.01 -3.75
CA LYS A 39 -15.31 9.25 -4.52
C LYS A 39 -15.06 10.39 -3.54
N VAL A 40 -13.78 10.57 -3.18
CA VAL A 40 -13.33 11.73 -2.42
C VAL A 40 -13.43 12.93 -3.35
N GLN A 41 -14.23 13.92 -2.96
CA GLN A 41 -14.44 15.10 -3.76
C GLN A 41 -13.35 16.15 -3.54
N LYS A 42 -12.82 16.23 -2.33
CA LYS A 42 -11.80 17.22 -1.95
C LYS A 42 -11.18 16.89 -0.61
N VAL A 43 -9.87 17.05 -0.53
CA VAL A 43 -9.13 17.05 0.74
C VAL A 43 -8.68 18.48 1.03
N LYS A 44 -8.88 18.95 2.26
CA LYS A 44 -8.40 20.25 2.74
C LYS A 44 -7.44 19.99 3.90
N TRP A 45 -6.28 20.62 3.82
CA TRP A 45 -5.23 20.52 4.81
C TRP A 45 -5.06 21.80 5.60
N ASN A 46 -4.98 21.69 6.92
CA ASN A 46 -4.59 22.76 7.83
C ASN A 46 -3.36 22.30 8.64
N LEU A 47 -2.19 22.41 8.00
CA LEU A 47 -0.92 22.03 8.60
C LEU A 47 -0.15 23.27 9.05
N THR A 48 0.46 23.19 10.23
CA THR A 48 1.19 24.30 10.84
C THR A 48 2.44 23.83 11.58
N THR A 49 3.46 24.69 11.64
CA THR A 49 4.64 24.48 12.51
C THR A 49 4.49 25.10 13.90
N LYS A 50 3.41 25.88 14.12
CA LYS A 50 3.23 26.62 15.37
C LYS A 50 2.72 25.76 16.52
N ASN A 51 2.02 24.67 16.21
CA ASN A 51 1.53 23.73 17.21
C ASN A 51 1.64 22.29 16.71
N ILE A 52 1.46 21.34 17.62
CA ILE A 52 1.52 19.92 17.29
C ILE A 52 0.19 19.36 16.76
N ARG A 53 -0.92 20.09 16.89
CA ARG A 53 -2.23 19.65 16.43
C ARG A 53 -2.41 20.06 14.97
N GLN A 54 -2.61 19.08 14.13
CA GLN A 54 -2.78 19.21 12.68
C GLN A 54 -4.18 18.78 12.31
N GLU A 55 -4.72 19.30 11.20
CA GLU A 55 -6.07 18.98 10.75
C GLU A 55 -6.09 18.62 9.27
N VAL A 56 -6.97 17.68 8.91
CA VAL A 56 -7.32 17.34 7.55
C VAL A 56 -8.83 17.11 7.45
N SER A 57 -9.44 17.68 6.43
CA SER A 57 -10.85 17.45 6.12
C SER A 57 -10.97 16.67 4.83
N VAL A 58 -11.72 15.57 4.86
CA VAL A 58 -11.92 14.70 3.70
C VAL A 58 -13.38 14.77 3.29
N ALA A 59 -13.68 15.61 2.30
CA ALA A 59 -15.04 15.73 1.78
C ALA A 59 -15.39 14.51 0.92
N SER A 60 -16.24 13.64 1.47
CA SER A 60 -16.81 12.49 0.77
C SER A 60 -18.31 12.41 1.04
N ARG A 61 -19.10 12.16 0.00
CA ARG A 61 -20.58 11.98 0.13
C ARG A 61 -20.96 10.65 0.78
N SER A 62 -20.06 9.67 0.82
CA SER A 62 -20.39 8.28 1.16
C SER A 62 -19.46 7.62 2.18
N MET A 63 -18.70 8.41 2.96
CA MET A 63 -17.80 7.84 3.97
C MET A 63 -18.62 7.25 5.13
N SER A 64 -18.64 5.92 5.24
CA SER A 64 -19.28 5.21 6.36
C SER A 64 -18.49 5.39 7.66
N ILE A 65 -19.11 5.14 8.80
CA ILE A 65 -18.44 5.14 10.12
C ILE A 65 -17.25 4.17 10.12
N LEU A 66 -17.44 2.96 9.55
CA LEU A 66 -16.37 1.94 9.46
C LEU A 66 -15.17 2.35 8.60
N GLN A 67 -15.37 3.29 7.67
CA GLN A 67 -14.27 3.81 6.84
C GLN A 67 -13.49 4.90 7.55
N ARG A 68 -14.14 5.68 8.43
CA ARG A 68 -13.49 6.77 9.18
C ARG A 68 -12.35 6.26 10.07
N ASP A 69 -12.54 5.12 10.71
CA ASP A 69 -11.52 4.52 11.60
C ASP A 69 -10.32 3.94 10.83
N LYS A 70 -10.47 3.77 9.51
CA LYS A 70 -9.42 3.24 8.63
C LYS A 70 -8.58 4.34 7.97
N ILE A 71 -8.91 5.61 8.18
CA ILE A 71 -8.10 6.73 7.69
C ILE A 71 -6.75 6.71 8.40
N LYS A 72 -5.69 6.86 7.62
CA LYS A 72 -4.31 6.99 8.11
C LYS A 72 -3.64 8.18 7.47
N ILE A 73 -2.68 8.74 8.19
CA ILE A 73 -1.80 9.81 7.71
C ILE A 73 -0.38 9.25 7.64
N PHE A 74 0.21 9.28 6.47
CA PHE A 74 1.63 9.00 6.25
C PHE A 74 2.38 10.33 6.22
N ILE A 75 3.50 10.41 6.92
CA ILE A 75 4.36 11.59 6.97
C ILE A 75 5.80 11.16 6.79
N THR A 76 6.49 11.78 5.87
CA THR A 76 7.94 11.64 5.69
C THR A 76 8.57 12.99 5.35
N THR A 77 9.85 13.15 5.61
CA THR A 77 10.64 14.28 5.11
C THR A 77 10.95 14.07 3.61
N ASP A 78 11.32 15.12 2.92
CA ASP A 78 11.65 15.07 1.49
C ASP A 78 12.89 14.24 1.16
N ASP A 79 13.78 14.02 2.15
CA ASP A 79 14.94 13.12 2.03
C ASP A 79 14.55 11.62 2.10
N LEU A 80 13.30 11.32 2.39
CA LEU A 80 12.72 9.97 2.46
C LEU A 80 13.54 8.97 3.32
N LYS A 81 14.22 9.46 4.37
CA LYS A 81 15.01 8.59 5.26
C LYS A 81 14.16 7.80 6.24
N SER A 82 13.08 8.42 6.71
CA SER A 82 12.17 7.82 7.67
C SER A 82 10.73 8.26 7.43
N TYR A 83 9.78 7.55 8.00
CA TYR A 83 8.37 7.91 7.91
C TYR A 83 7.64 7.65 9.22
N LYS A 84 6.46 8.21 9.34
CA LYS A 84 5.52 7.95 10.43
C LYS A 84 4.11 7.76 9.90
N ILE A 85 3.39 6.78 10.46
CA ILE A 85 1.98 6.57 10.20
C ILE A 85 1.20 6.90 11.45
N ILE A 86 0.17 7.70 11.28
CA ILE A 86 -0.68 8.17 12.37
C ILE A 86 -2.13 7.82 12.05
N THR A 87 -2.84 7.30 13.04
CA THR A 87 -4.29 7.21 13.01
C THR A 87 -4.85 8.53 13.54
N PRO A 88 -5.52 9.33 12.71
CA PRO A 88 -6.08 10.60 13.18
C PRO A 88 -7.37 10.37 13.98
N GLU A 89 -7.70 11.31 14.85
CA GLU A 89 -8.96 11.37 15.58
C GLU A 89 -10.05 12.00 14.72
N TYR A 90 -11.22 11.39 14.65
CA TYR A 90 -12.38 11.93 13.95
C TYR A 90 -13.14 12.92 14.83
N ASN A 91 -13.35 14.16 14.36
CA ASN A 91 -14.00 15.23 15.11
C ASN A 91 -15.44 15.54 14.64
N GLY A 92 -16.02 14.72 13.78
CA GLY A 92 -17.29 15.04 13.12
C GLY A 92 -17.09 15.77 11.79
N ASN A 93 -18.15 15.90 11.01
CA ASN A 93 -18.19 16.66 9.74
C ASN A 93 -17.05 16.34 8.76
N ASN A 94 -16.58 15.07 8.75
CA ASN A 94 -15.45 14.60 7.95
C ASN A 94 -14.11 15.33 8.24
N GLN A 95 -13.98 15.85 9.45
CA GLN A 95 -12.75 16.45 9.97
C GLN A 95 -11.99 15.43 10.82
N PHE A 96 -10.68 15.44 10.64
CA PHE A 96 -9.75 14.58 11.36
C PHE A 96 -8.61 15.43 11.93
N THR A 97 -8.18 15.11 13.13
CA THR A 97 -7.01 15.74 13.76
C THR A 97 -5.97 14.70 14.09
N PHE A 98 -4.72 15.09 14.02
CA PHE A 98 -3.59 14.26 14.41
C PHE A 98 -2.49 15.10 15.07
N LYS A 99 -1.66 14.45 15.89
CA LYS A 99 -0.56 15.11 16.60
C LYS A 99 0.75 14.84 15.86
N TYR A 100 1.36 15.90 15.34
CA TYR A 100 2.68 15.85 14.73
C TYR A 100 3.37 17.22 14.82
N ALA A 101 4.61 17.24 15.35
CA ALA A 101 5.42 18.45 15.44
C ALA A 101 6.27 18.60 14.18
N PHE A 102 5.80 19.39 13.22
CA PHE A 102 6.57 19.74 12.04
C PHE A 102 7.72 20.69 12.42
N LYS A 103 8.94 20.35 12.03
CA LYS A 103 10.09 21.24 12.17
C LYS A 103 9.99 22.38 11.15
N LYS A 104 10.33 23.59 11.59
CA LYS A 104 10.37 24.75 10.69
C LYS A 104 11.46 24.55 9.63
N ASN A 105 11.17 24.97 8.40
CA ASN A 105 12.07 24.89 7.23
C ASN A 105 12.51 23.46 6.83
N VAL A 106 11.77 22.44 7.25
CA VAL A 106 11.94 21.08 6.78
C VAL A 106 10.78 20.74 5.86
N PRO A 107 11.01 20.38 4.62
CA PRO A 107 9.95 19.93 3.73
C PRO A 107 9.42 18.55 4.14
N TYR A 108 8.10 18.37 3.99
CA TYR A 108 7.43 17.11 4.31
C TYR A 108 6.48 16.71 3.18
N PHE A 109 6.41 15.41 2.93
CA PHE A 109 5.33 14.78 2.19
C PHE A 109 4.33 14.22 3.19
N VAL A 110 3.09 14.66 3.09
CA VAL A 110 2.00 14.25 3.99
C VAL A 110 0.87 13.68 3.15
N SER A 111 0.62 12.39 3.30
CA SER A 111 -0.43 11.70 2.53
C SER A 111 -1.55 11.22 3.46
N VAL A 112 -2.79 11.45 3.06
CA VAL A 112 -3.96 10.82 3.68
C VAL A 112 -4.41 9.65 2.82
N PHE A 113 -4.64 8.51 3.44
CA PHE A 113 -5.06 7.30 2.74
C PHE A 113 -6.08 6.50 3.54
N LEU A 114 -6.85 5.70 2.83
CA LEU A 114 -7.86 4.80 3.35
C LEU A 114 -7.62 3.41 2.77
N ASN A 115 -7.29 2.46 3.62
CA ASN A 115 -6.80 1.14 3.18
C ASN A 115 -5.60 1.33 2.22
N ASN A 116 -5.71 0.81 0.99
CA ASN A 116 -4.66 0.92 -0.04
C ASN A 116 -4.89 2.09 -1.01
N GLN A 117 -5.91 2.93 -0.78
CA GLN A 117 -6.24 4.06 -1.64
C GLN A 117 -5.71 5.37 -1.04
N THR A 118 -4.80 6.03 -1.74
CA THR A 118 -4.38 7.39 -1.44
C THR A 118 -5.51 8.34 -1.83
N LEU A 119 -5.91 9.18 -0.87
CA LEU A 119 -6.96 10.18 -1.07
C LEU A 119 -6.36 11.50 -1.54
N ASP A 120 -5.21 11.89 -0.98
CA ASP A 120 -4.47 13.09 -1.37
C ASP A 120 -3.06 13.07 -0.77
N THR A 121 -2.15 13.82 -1.39
CA THR A 121 -0.79 14.08 -0.88
C THR A 121 -0.50 15.57 -0.93
N LYS A 122 -0.01 16.09 0.19
CA LYS A 122 0.38 17.49 0.37
C LYS A 122 1.88 17.60 0.59
N ILE A 123 2.54 18.44 -0.22
CA ILE A 123 3.90 18.86 0.06
C ILE A 123 3.82 20.07 1.00
N PHE A 124 4.31 19.90 2.22
CA PHE A 124 4.29 20.92 3.27
C PHE A 124 5.68 21.52 3.45
N GLN A 125 5.80 22.84 3.46
CA GLN A 125 7.04 23.61 3.56
C GLN A 125 8.02 23.35 2.38
N LYS A 126 7.51 23.22 1.16
CA LYS A 126 8.35 23.07 -0.04
C LYS A 126 9.38 24.20 -0.11
N GLN A 127 10.66 23.85 -0.14
CA GLN A 127 11.73 24.81 -0.45
C GLN A 127 11.80 25.06 -1.96
N LYS A 128 12.07 26.29 -2.35
CA LYS A 128 12.09 26.69 -3.77
C LYS A 128 13.28 26.13 -4.56
N ASP A 129 14.40 25.88 -3.89
CA ASP A 129 15.70 25.65 -4.54
C ASP A 129 16.41 24.40 -4.02
N LYS A 130 15.67 23.30 -3.84
CA LYS A 130 16.33 22.03 -3.54
C LYS A 130 16.69 21.31 -4.83
N THR A 131 17.88 21.60 -5.31
CA THR A 131 18.67 20.67 -6.13
C THR A 131 19.23 19.65 -5.16
N ASP A 132 18.56 18.55 -4.91
CA ASP A 132 19.15 17.56 -4.02
C ASP A 132 18.91 16.15 -4.45
N GLU A 133 20.07 15.70 -4.42
CA GLU A 133 20.52 14.33 -4.17
C GLU A 133 19.44 13.30 -4.35
N VAL A 134 19.49 12.91 -5.53
CA VAL A 134 19.17 11.60 -6.03
C VAL A 134 19.49 10.55 -4.96
N PHE A 135 18.54 9.73 -4.70
CA PHE A 135 18.70 8.53 -3.91
C PHE A 135 20.01 7.81 -4.26
N PRO A 136 20.76 7.33 -3.26
CA PRO A 136 21.91 6.52 -3.52
C PRO A 136 21.53 5.28 -4.33
N THR A 137 22.47 4.76 -5.07
CA THR A 137 22.35 3.57 -5.93
C THR A 137 21.46 2.50 -5.30
N ALA A 138 20.54 1.94 -6.05
CA ALA A 138 19.57 0.97 -5.59
C ALA A 138 20.22 -0.23 -4.90
N ILE A 139 20.20 -0.28 -3.57
CA ILE A 139 20.54 -1.48 -2.83
C ILE A 139 19.28 -2.33 -2.77
N LEU A 140 19.25 -3.40 -3.56
CA LEU A 140 18.10 -4.29 -3.66
C LEU A 140 18.11 -5.44 -2.66
N THR A 141 19.21 -5.61 -1.93
CA THR A 141 19.35 -6.66 -0.92
C THR A 141 19.78 -6.06 0.41
N LYS A 142 19.07 -6.42 1.47
CA LYS A 142 19.35 -6.00 2.83
C LYS A 142 19.58 -7.24 3.69
N LYS A 143 20.69 -7.25 4.41
CA LYS A 143 21.02 -8.30 5.37
C LYS A 143 20.75 -7.82 6.79
N TYR A 144 20.14 -8.69 7.58
CA TYR A 144 19.89 -8.48 9.00
C TYR A 144 20.12 -9.80 9.73
N ASP A 145 21.07 -9.82 10.68
CA ASP A 145 21.44 -10.99 11.49
C ASP A 145 21.41 -12.34 10.73
N ASP A 146 20.33 -13.09 10.87
CA ASP A 146 20.17 -14.45 10.34
C ASP A 146 19.37 -14.54 9.04
N TYR A 147 18.99 -13.41 8.43
CA TYR A 147 18.22 -13.42 7.19
C TYR A 147 18.58 -12.26 6.24
N THR A 148 18.24 -12.48 4.98
CA THR A 148 18.38 -11.48 3.92
C THR A 148 17.00 -11.21 3.30
N VAL A 149 16.71 -9.96 2.99
CA VAL A 149 15.54 -9.57 2.21
C VAL A 149 15.98 -8.96 0.91
N SER A 150 15.57 -9.55 -0.19
CA SER A 150 15.89 -9.08 -1.54
C SER A 150 14.63 -8.59 -2.26
N LEU A 151 14.71 -7.40 -2.85
CA LEU A 151 13.72 -6.89 -3.77
C LEU A 151 14.09 -7.31 -5.19
N LEU A 152 13.29 -8.18 -5.78
CA LEU A 152 13.49 -8.71 -7.13
C LEU A 152 12.44 -8.10 -8.07
N TYR A 153 12.87 -7.67 -9.24
CA TYR A 153 12.01 -7.26 -10.34
C TYR A 153 12.75 -7.42 -11.67
N THR A 154 12.02 -7.53 -12.76
CA THR A 154 12.61 -7.60 -14.10
C THR A 154 12.83 -6.21 -14.66
N SER A 155 11.80 -5.61 -15.22
CA SER A 155 11.79 -4.24 -15.72
C SER A 155 10.50 -3.59 -15.27
N ILE A 156 10.59 -2.36 -14.79
CA ILE A 156 9.41 -1.59 -14.40
C ILE A 156 9.32 -0.39 -15.33
N LEU A 157 8.27 -0.37 -16.14
CA LEU A 157 7.97 0.74 -17.03
C LEU A 157 6.76 1.52 -16.50
N PRO A 158 6.71 2.84 -16.73
CA PRO A 158 5.57 3.66 -16.34
C PRO A 158 4.27 3.17 -16.98
N LYS A 159 3.18 3.25 -16.22
CA LYS A 159 1.81 2.92 -16.68
C LYS A 159 1.67 1.49 -17.20
N THR A 160 2.53 0.60 -16.75
CA THR A 160 2.46 -0.84 -17.02
C THR A 160 2.37 -1.61 -15.72
N LYS A 161 1.63 -2.72 -15.76
CA LYS A 161 1.60 -3.65 -14.63
C LYS A 161 2.90 -4.42 -14.60
N SER A 162 3.65 -4.21 -13.53
CA SER A 162 4.93 -4.86 -13.30
C SER A 162 4.89 -5.65 -12.01
N GLN A 163 5.61 -6.76 -11.96
CA GLN A 163 5.73 -7.56 -10.74
C GLN A 163 7.00 -7.24 -10.01
N ILE A 164 6.88 -7.06 -8.69
CA ILE A 164 7.99 -7.05 -7.75
C ILE A 164 7.83 -8.19 -6.76
N THR A 165 8.95 -8.71 -6.28
CA THR A 165 8.97 -9.80 -5.31
C THR A 165 9.89 -9.43 -4.16
N PHE A 166 9.42 -9.57 -2.93
CA PHE A 166 10.29 -9.61 -1.76
C PHE A 166 10.60 -11.07 -1.44
N ASP A 167 11.87 -11.42 -1.48
CA ASP A 167 12.37 -12.77 -1.25
C ASP A 167 13.21 -12.80 0.04
N PHE A 168 12.86 -13.72 0.93
CA PHE A 168 13.49 -13.88 2.23
C PHE A 168 14.33 -15.13 2.24
N GLU A 169 15.64 -14.98 2.41
CA GLU A 169 16.57 -16.07 2.60
C GLU A 169 17.02 -16.13 4.06
N GLN A 170 16.83 -17.26 4.68
CA GLN A 170 17.20 -17.53 6.07
C GLN A 170 18.41 -18.44 6.17
N PHE A 171 19.34 -18.09 7.09
CA PHE A 171 20.60 -18.84 7.23
C PHE A 171 20.58 -19.88 8.36
N LYS A 172 19.79 -19.74 9.42
CA LYS A 172 19.93 -20.61 10.59
C LYS A 172 18.66 -21.12 11.27
N LYS A 173 17.52 -20.50 11.18
CA LYS A 173 16.32 -20.87 11.92
C LYS A 173 15.05 -20.58 11.14
N ARG A 174 14.04 -21.44 11.27
CA ARG A 174 12.70 -21.12 10.74
C ARG A 174 12.12 -19.94 11.50
N SER A 175 12.01 -18.82 10.88
CA SER A 175 11.31 -17.65 11.40
C SER A 175 9.94 -17.53 10.75
N ASN A 176 9.00 -16.95 11.49
CA ASN A 176 7.66 -16.73 11.02
C ASN A 176 7.58 -15.29 10.48
N PHE A 177 7.49 -15.14 9.16
CA PHE A 177 7.29 -13.86 8.50
C PHE A 177 5.79 -13.64 8.26
N THR A 178 5.24 -12.55 8.76
CA THR A 178 3.81 -12.24 8.67
C THR A 178 3.56 -10.74 8.44
N ASN A 179 2.32 -10.38 8.14
CA ASN A 179 1.87 -8.99 8.03
C ASN A 179 2.70 -8.13 7.05
N HIS A 180 2.97 -8.69 5.88
CA HIS A 180 3.73 -8.01 4.84
C HIS A 180 2.96 -6.82 4.27
N GLN A 181 3.58 -5.66 4.29
CA GLN A 181 3.07 -4.46 3.65
C GLN A 181 4.20 -3.54 3.22
N PHE A 182 3.95 -2.67 2.27
CA PHE A 182 4.90 -1.61 1.96
C PHE A 182 4.20 -0.31 1.59
N TYR A 183 4.95 0.76 1.72
CA TYR A 183 4.60 2.09 1.27
C TYR A 183 5.57 2.48 0.18
N ILE A 184 5.04 2.96 -0.94
CA ILE A 184 5.86 3.44 -2.04
C ILE A 184 5.55 4.91 -2.30
N ILE A 185 6.59 5.71 -2.41
CA ILE A 185 6.52 7.14 -2.68
C ILE A 185 7.56 7.51 -3.72
N ASN A 186 7.22 8.35 -4.68
CA ASN A 186 8.20 8.85 -5.62
C ASN A 186 9.01 10.02 -5.04
N GLU A 187 10.14 10.32 -5.66
CA GLU A 187 11.11 11.32 -5.20
C GLU A 187 10.55 12.73 -5.03
N ASP A 188 9.54 13.11 -5.83
CA ASP A 188 8.90 14.44 -5.74
C ASP A 188 7.65 14.47 -4.85
N GLY A 189 7.30 13.35 -4.21
CA GLY A 189 6.17 13.24 -3.29
C GLY A 189 4.80 13.39 -3.94
N THR A 190 4.70 13.35 -5.27
CA THR A 190 3.42 13.47 -5.98
C THR A 190 2.66 12.15 -6.08
N TYR A 191 3.33 11.02 -5.83
CA TYR A 191 2.74 9.71 -5.81
C TYR A 191 3.03 9.02 -4.48
N PHE A 192 2.00 8.48 -3.86
CA PHE A 192 2.07 7.62 -2.68
C PHE A 192 1.06 6.49 -2.81
N LYS A 193 1.46 5.28 -2.44
CA LYS A 193 0.56 4.12 -2.36
C LYS A 193 0.97 3.21 -1.22
N GLN A 194 -0.01 2.69 -0.49
CA GLN A 194 0.16 1.56 0.40
C GLN A 194 -0.23 0.28 -0.35
N VAL A 195 0.52 -0.79 -0.14
CA VAL A 195 0.21 -2.13 -0.66
C VAL A 195 0.35 -3.13 0.48
N ASN A 196 -0.70 -3.89 0.72
CA ASN A 196 -0.75 -4.92 1.75
C ASN A 196 -0.82 -6.30 1.09
N ASN A 197 -0.14 -7.27 1.68
CA ASN A 197 -0.31 -8.67 1.36
C ASN A 197 -0.46 -9.46 2.66
N PRO A 198 -1.58 -10.12 2.89
CA PRO A 198 -1.80 -10.92 4.11
C PRO A 198 -1.07 -12.27 4.08
N ASP A 199 -0.41 -12.63 2.97
CA ASP A 199 0.27 -13.92 2.84
C ASP A 199 1.39 -14.09 3.88
N LYS A 200 1.58 -15.35 4.30
CA LYS A 200 2.59 -15.75 5.29
C LYS A 200 3.77 -16.48 4.62
N ASN A 201 4.16 -16.06 3.44
CA ASN A 201 5.17 -16.75 2.64
C ASN A 201 6.53 -16.05 2.76
N SER A 202 7.60 -16.81 2.62
CA SER A 202 8.97 -16.29 2.50
C SER A 202 9.23 -15.59 1.16
N LYS A 203 8.30 -15.71 0.22
CA LYS A 203 8.36 -15.04 -1.07
C LYS A 203 7.03 -14.36 -1.35
N VAL A 204 7.02 -13.05 -1.40
CA VAL A 204 5.81 -12.24 -1.48
C VAL A 204 5.82 -11.42 -2.78
N ASN A 205 4.85 -11.71 -3.65
CA ASN A 205 4.71 -11.07 -4.95
C ASN A 205 3.67 -9.95 -4.90
N TYR A 206 3.96 -8.87 -5.59
CA TYR A 206 3.08 -7.72 -5.71
C TYR A 206 3.01 -7.23 -7.16
N GLU A 207 1.84 -6.78 -7.57
CA GLU A 207 1.65 -6.07 -8.82
C GLU A 207 1.70 -4.55 -8.56
N LEU A 208 2.56 -3.85 -9.28
CA LEU A 208 2.67 -2.40 -9.26
C LEU A 208 2.30 -1.81 -10.63
N ASP A 209 1.60 -0.70 -10.57
CA ASP A 209 1.37 0.19 -11.70
C ASP A 209 1.81 1.60 -11.26
N LEU A 210 2.96 2.04 -11.77
CA LEU A 210 3.57 3.31 -11.40
C LEU A 210 3.32 4.36 -12.50
N PRO A 211 2.94 5.59 -12.13
CA PRO A 211 2.44 6.56 -13.11
C PRO A 211 3.51 7.17 -14.03
N LYS A 212 4.78 7.19 -13.61
CA LYS A 212 5.88 7.85 -14.35
C LYS A 212 7.23 7.19 -14.08
N ALA A 213 8.20 7.48 -14.92
CA ALA A 213 9.61 7.17 -14.67
C ALA A 213 10.17 8.01 -13.53
N GLY A 214 11.29 7.59 -12.96
CA GLY A 214 12.01 8.24 -11.86
C GLY A 214 12.22 7.30 -10.68
N MET A 215 12.72 7.87 -9.60
CA MET A 215 13.10 7.12 -8.41
C MET A 215 11.91 7.01 -7.46
N TYR A 216 11.73 5.81 -6.91
CA TYR A 216 10.71 5.52 -5.90
C TYR A 216 11.35 4.92 -4.67
N LYS A 217 10.95 5.41 -3.51
CA LYS A 217 11.31 4.84 -2.22
C LYS A 217 10.25 3.86 -1.78
N ILE A 218 10.67 2.67 -1.38
CA ILE A 218 9.84 1.64 -0.77
C ILE A 218 10.23 1.49 0.69
N PHE A 219 9.25 1.62 1.58
CA PHE A 219 9.35 1.26 2.99
C PHE A 219 8.61 -0.06 3.17
N TYR A 220 9.34 -1.14 3.27
CA TYR A 220 8.78 -2.48 3.39
C TYR A 220 8.72 -2.90 4.86
N GLU A 221 7.55 -3.26 5.33
CA GLU A 221 7.29 -3.69 6.71
C GLU A 221 6.80 -5.14 6.72
N PHE A 222 7.22 -5.88 7.73
CA PHE A 222 6.71 -7.20 8.05
C PHE A 222 6.94 -7.50 9.54
N ASN A 223 6.30 -8.54 10.06
CA ASN A 223 6.59 -9.03 11.39
C ASN A 223 7.49 -10.27 11.28
N LEU A 224 8.55 -10.28 12.06
CA LEU A 224 9.42 -11.43 12.29
C LEU A 224 9.22 -11.89 13.73
N ASN A 225 8.63 -13.07 13.92
CA ASN A 225 8.30 -13.61 15.27
C ASN A 225 7.53 -12.57 16.12
N ASP A 226 6.52 -11.93 15.50
CA ASP A 226 5.66 -10.88 16.06
C ASP A 226 6.34 -9.52 16.31
N GLU A 227 7.62 -9.37 16.01
CA GLU A 227 8.31 -8.08 16.05
C GLU A 227 8.30 -7.41 14.68
N LYS A 228 7.89 -6.14 14.65
CA LYS A 228 7.85 -5.35 13.43
C LYS A 228 9.25 -5.00 12.94
N GLN A 229 9.52 -5.35 11.69
CA GLN A 229 10.75 -5.02 10.97
C GLN A 229 10.44 -4.05 9.82
N THR A 230 11.40 -3.20 9.46
CA THR A 230 11.26 -2.26 8.35
C THR A 230 12.53 -2.19 7.53
N PHE A 231 12.41 -2.39 6.22
CA PHE A 231 13.48 -2.23 5.25
C PHE A 231 13.15 -1.15 4.23
N ASN A 232 14.18 -0.46 3.78
CA ASN A 232 14.06 0.58 2.76
C ASN A 232 14.73 0.11 1.48
N PHE A 233 14.00 0.19 0.36
CA PHE A 233 14.51 -0.07 -0.98
C PHE A 233 14.32 1.15 -1.87
N ILE A 234 15.11 1.22 -2.93
CA ILE A 234 14.97 2.22 -3.98
C ILE A 234 14.73 1.48 -5.28
N LEU A 235 13.72 1.92 -5.99
CA LEU A 235 13.30 1.40 -7.27
C LEU A 235 13.51 2.48 -8.32
N ASP A 236 14.31 2.17 -9.34
CA ASP A 236 14.52 3.05 -10.49
C ASP A 236 13.61 2.60 -11.64
N VAL A 237 12.60 3.41 -11.92
CA VAL A 237 11.63 3.16 -12.99
C VAL A 237 12.11 3.87 -14.24
N LYS A 238 12.56 3.09 -15.23
CA LYS A 238 13.10 3.60 -16.48
C LYS A 238 12.00 4.08 -17.41
N ASP A 239 12.32 5.08 -18.23
CA ASP A 239 11.48 5.42 -19.36
C ASP A 239 11.54 4.33 -20.43
N LYS A 240 10.49 4.23 -21.25
CA LYS A 240 10.40 3.18 -22.27
C LYS A 240 11.51 3.28 -23.33
N ASP A 241 12.06 4.47 -23.50
CA ASP A 241 13.05 4.81 -24.53
C ASP A 241 14.47 5.05 -23.97
N SER A 242 14.73 4.67 -22.72
CA SER A 242 16.02 4.82 -22.04
C SER A 242 16.85 3.53 -22.01
#